data_dd5facbb62ba12405535c75920d274de
#
_entry.id   dd5facbb62ba12405535c75920d274de
#
_cell.length_a   1.000
_cell.length_b   1.000
_cell.length_c   1.000
_cell.angle_alpha   90.00
_cell.angle_beta   90.00
_cell.angle_gamma   90.00
#
_symmetry.space_group_name_H-M   'P 1'
#
loop_
_entity.id
_entity.type
_entity.pdbx_description
1 polymer ?
#
loop_
_entity_poly.entity_id
_entity_poly.type
_entity_poly.pdbx_seq_one_letter_code
_entity_poly.pdbx_strand_id
1 'polypeptide(L)'
;MAEEWVKNSLNETRSALDARGTAEAQLGALKGKQAELAEKVKQARRDKDSAEAGLKTTERQVEDLRKELHYCEINLAKERQMVTDLCEELHKAKEATQLLKEAAEAEKQAVYALGVKET
;
A
#
# COMPACT_ATOMS: atom_id res chain seq x y z
N MET A 1 -32.84 -80.38 -12.18
CA MET A 1 -31.40 -79.91 -12.29
C MET A 1 -31.22 -78.86 -13.36
N ALA A 2 -31.72 -78.96 -14.57
CA ALA A 2 -31.59 -77.96 -15.59
C ALA A 2 -32.25 -76.61 -15.24
N GLU A 3 -33.39 -76.62 -14.57
CA GLU A 3 -34.13 -75.43 -14.14
C GLU A 3 -33.38 -74.64 -13.04
N GLU A 4 -32.74 -75.33 -12.12
CA GLU A 4 -31.92 -74.72 -11.07
C GLU A 4 -30.64 -74.04 -11.67
N TRP A 5 -30.03 -74.73 -12.61
CA TRP A 5 -28.85 -74.15 -13.28
C TRP A 5 -29.22 -72.90 -14.07
N VAL A 6 -30.36 -72.90 -14.76
CA VAL A 6 -30.84 -71.71 -15.50
C VAL A 6 -31.18 -70.58 -14.55
N LYS A 7 -31.83 -70.83 -13.43
CA LYS A 7 -32.16 -69.87 -12.40
C LYS A 7 -30.89 -69.24 -11.80
N ASN A 8 -29.93 -70.11 -11.46
CA ASN A 8 -28.63 -69.61 -10.93
C ASN A 8 -27.86 -68.75 -11.94
N SER A 9 -27.84 -69.16 -13.22
CA SER A 9 -27.25 -68.41 -14.26
C SER A 9 -27.90 -67.02 -14.47
N LEU A 10 -29.25 -67.00 -14.41
CA LEU A 10 -30.01 -65.74 -14.51
C LEU A 10 -29.76 -64.83 -13.33
N ASN A 11 -29.72 -65.42 -12.11
CA ASN A 11 -29.43 -64.63 -10.90
C ASN A 11 -27.99 -64.05 -10.94
N GLU A 12 -27.02 -64.81 -11.36
CA GLU A 12 -25.63 -64.34 -11.54
C GLU A 12 -25.54 -63.23 -12.57
N THR A 13 -26.25 -63.37 -13.70
CA THR A 13 -26.31 -62.37 -14.73
C THR A 13 -26.93 -61.06 -14.24
N ARG A 14 -28.05 -61.15 -13.49
CA ARG A 14 -28.71 -60.00 -12.88
C ARG A 14 -27.78 -59.30 -11.87
N SER A 15 -27.12 -60.07 -11.02
CA SER A 15 -26.18 -59.57 -10.04
C SER A 15 -25.00 -58.83 -10.71
N ALA A 16 -24.48 -59.39 -11.78
CA ALA A 16 -23.40 -58.75 -12.56
C ALA A 16 -23.87 -57.46 -13.24
N LEU A 17 -25.09 -57.44 -13.79
CA LEU A 17 -25.68 -56.25 -14.39
C LEU A 17 -25.92 -55.15 -13.36
N ASP A 18 -26.44 -55.51 -12.20
CA ASP A 18 -26.67 -54.57 -11.10
C ASP A 18 -25.35 -53.97 -10.59
N ALA A 19 -24.34 -54.80 -10.43
CA ALA A 19 -22.98 -54.34 -10.04
C ALA A 19 -22.39 -53.41 -11.07
N ARG A 20 -22.55 -53.71 -12.35
CA ARG A 20 -22.11 -52.87 -13.46
C ARG A 20 -22.82 -51.51 -13.46
N GLY A 21 -24.15 -51.52 -13.27
CA GLY A 21 -24.95 -50.30 -13.20
C GLY A 21 -24.55 -49.42 -12.02
N THR A 22 -24.28 -50.01 -10.87
CA THR A 22 -23.78 -49.29 -9.70
C THR A 22 -22.39 -48.67 -9.95
N ALA A 23 -21.49 -49.45 -10.56
CA ALA A 23 -20.16 -48.98 -10.89
C ALA A 23 -20.19 -47.84 -11.92
N GLU A 24 -21.05 -47.94 -12.93
CA GLU A 24 -21.24 -46.86 -13.92
C GLU A 24 -21.79 -45.58 -13.29
N ALA A 25 -22.76 -45.72 -12.37
CA ALA A 25 -23.30 -44.59 -11.63
C ALA A 25 -22.25 -43.92 -10.75
N GLN A 26 -21.43 -44.69 -10.05
CA GLN A 26 -20.31 -44.19 -9.24
C GLN A 26 -19.27 -43.50 -10.10
N LEU A 27 -18.93 -44.07 -11.25
CA LEU A 27 -17.99 -43.48 -12.19
C LEU A 27 -18.50 -42.13 -12.72
N GLY A 28 -19.79 -42.07 -13.07
CA GLY A 28 -20.43 -40.83 -13.50
C GLY A 28 -20.39 -39.76 -12.42
N ALA A 29 -20.69 -40.13 -11.16
CA ALA A 29 -20.60 -39.22 -10.02
C ALA A 29 -19.17 -38.73 -9.77
N LEU A 30 -18.18 -39.61 -9.88
CA LEU A 30 -16.75 -39.23 -9.74
C LEU A 30 -16.30 -38.32 -10.86
N LYS A 31 -16.70 -38.55 -12.10
CA LYS A 31 -16.43 -37.66 -13.23
C LYS A 31 -17.05 -36.29 -13.03
N GLY A 32 -18.27 -36.22 -12.52
CA GLY A 32 -18.94 -34.98 -12.16
C GLY A 32 -18.17 -34.19 -11.09
N LYS A 33 -17.74 -34.86 -10.03
CA LYS A 33 -16.92 -34.25 -8.99
C LYS A 33 -15.57 -33.79 -9.50
N GLN A 34 -14.94 -34.56 -10.37
CA GLN A 34 -13.69 -34.21 -10.99
C GLN A 34 -13.82 -32.93 -11.84
N ALA A 35 -14.89 -32.82 -12.61
CA ALA A 35 -15.19 -31.63 -13.40
C ALA A 35 -15.42 -30.40 -12.51
N GLU A 36 -16.19 -30.55 -11.43
CA GLU A 36 -16.39 -29.47 -10.46
C GLU A 36 -15.09 -29.03 -9.81
N LEU A 37 -14.24 -29.96 -9.40
CA LEU A 37 -12.93 -29.66 -8.81
C LEU A 37 -12.02 -28.98 -9.81
N ALA A 38 -12.05 -29.40 -11.09
CA ALA A 38 -11.26 -28.75 -12.14
C ALA A 38 -11.69 -27.30 -12.34
N GLU A 39 -12.99 -27.01 -12.31
CA GLU A 39 -13.49 -25.63 -12.37
C GLU A 39 -13.11 -24.80 -11.15
N LYS A 40 -13.19 -25.38 -9.96
CA LYS A 40 -12.75 -24.71 -8.73
C LYS A 40 -11.27 -24.39 -8.76
N VAL A 41 -10.43 -25.31 -9.27
CA VAL A 41 -8.99 -25.08 -9.42
C VAL A 41 -8.72 -23.95 -10.41
N LYS A 42 -9.42 -23.94 -11.56
CA LYS A 42 -9.29 -22.83 -12.53
C LYS A 42 -9.67 -21.51 -11.93
N GLN A 43 -10.77 -21.45 -11.19
CA GLN A 43 -11.22 -20.21 -10.55
C GLN A 43 -10.22 -19.76 -9.48
N ALA A 44 -9.72 -20.68 -8.66
CA ALA A 44 -8.70 -20.37 -7.66
C ALA A 44 -7.41 -19.83 -8.28
N ARG A 45 -6.99 -20.39 -9.41
CA ARG A 45 -5.81 -19.86 -10.15
C ARG A 45 -6.04 -18.45 -10.66
N ARG A 46 -7.22 -18.17 -11.22
CA ARG A 46 -7.59 -16.82 -11.67
C ARG A 46 -7.58 -15.84 -10.51
N ASP A 47 -8.16 -16.22 -9.39
CA ASP A 47 -8.21 -15.40 -8.18
C ASP A 47 -6.79 -15.15 -7.64
N LYS A 48 -5.95 -16.15 -7.64
CA LYS A 48 -4.54 -16.04 -7.26
C LYS A 48 -3.79 -15.07 -8.17
N ASP A 49 -3.92 -15.22 -9.49
CA ASP A 49 -3.25 -14.36 -10.46
C ASP A 49 -3.72 -12.92 -10.33
N SER A 50 -5.02 -12.71 -10.12
CA SER A 50 -5.61 -11.41 -9.88
C SER A 50 -5.07 -10.77 -8.60
N ALA A 51 -4.98 -11.55 -7.52
CA ALA A 51 -4.43 -11.10 -6.24
C ALA A 51 -2.94 -10.76 -6.36
N GLU A 52 -2.16 -11.56 -7.06
CA GLU A 52 -0.74 -11.30 -7.31
C GLU A 52 -0.53 -10.02 -8.13
N ALA A 53 -1.34 -9.81 -9.16
CA ALA A 53 -1.30 -8.58 -9.95
C ALA A 53 -1.66 -7.36 -9.10
N GLY A 54 -2.69 -7.46 -8.26
CA GLY A 54 -3.08 -6.42 -7.32
C GLY A 54 -1.98 -6.11 -6.30
N LEU A 55 -1.31 -7.13 -5.79
CA LEU A 55 -0.20 -6.98 -4.86
C LEU A 55 0.97 -6.23 -5.50
N LYS A 56 1.35 -6.60 -6.73
CA LYS A 56 2.41 -5.89 -7.47
C LYS A 56 2.08 -4.41 -7.68
N THR A 57 0.83 -4.12 -8.03
CA THR A 57 0.36 -2.73 -8.19
C THR A 57 0.48 -1.96 -6.88
N THR A 58 0.03 -2.57 -5.78
CA THR A 58 0.12 -1.97 -4.44
C THR A 58 1.57 -1.74 -4.01
N GLU A 59 2.45 -2.70 -4.27
CA GLU A 59 3.88 -2.57 -3.98
C GLU A 59 4.52 -1.40 -4.73
N ARG A 60 4.17 -1.20 -6.00
CA ARG A 60 4.61 -0.04 -6.79
C ARG A 60 4.11 1.26 -6.21
N GLN A 61 2.83 1.31 -5.82
CA GLN A 61 2.23 2.49 -5.20
C GLN A 61 2.93 2.84 -3.89
N VAL A 62 3.22 1.83 -3.05
CA VAL A 62 3.95 2.02 -1.80
C VAL A 62 5.35 2.56 -2.06
N GLU A 63 6.06 2.01 -3.05
CA GLU A 63 7.39 2.48 -3.42
C GLU A 63 7.36 3.93 -3.92
N ASP A 64 6.41 4.28 -4.77
CA ASP A 64 6.23 5.64 -5.27
C ASP A 64 5.91 6.62 -4.14
N LEU A 65 5.03 6.23 -3.20
CA LEU A 65 4.70 7.05 -2.03
C LEU A 65 5.92 7.25 -1.11
N ARG A 66 6.75 6.24 -0.95
CA ARG A 66 8.00 6.35 -0.18
C ARG A 66 8.95 7.37 -0.81
N LYS A 67 9.07 7.35 -2.13
CA LYS A 67 9.88 8.34 -2.86
C LYS A 67 9.33 9.74 -2.69
N GLU A 68 8.03 9.91 -2.85
CA GLU A 68 7.36 11.20 -2.65
C GLU A 68 7.57 11.71 -1.22
N LEU A 69 7.41 10.84 -0.23
CA LEU A 69 7.64 11.18 1.17
C LEU A 69 9.09 11.63 1.40
N HIS A 70 10.04 10.93 0.84
CA HIS A 70 11.46 11.28 0.93
C HIS A 70 11.73 12.67 0.34
N TYR A 71 11.18 12.96 -0.83
CA TYR A 71 11.29 14.30 -1.44
C TYR A 71 10.64 15.38 -0.57
N CYS A 72 9.47 15.11 0.00
CA CYS A 72 8.82 16.05 0.90
C CYS A 72 9.65 16.30 2.15
N GLU A 73 10.27 15.28 2.73
CA GLU A 73 11.17 15.42 3.88
C GLU A 73 12.38 16.28 3.57
N ILE A 74 13.01 16.06 2.40
CA ILE A 74 14.15 16.87 1.94
C ILE A 74 13.73 18.33 1.75
N ASN A 75 12.60 18.56 1.08
CA ASN A 75 12.10 19.92 0.85
C ASN A 75 11.73 20.61 2.16
N LEU A 76 11.13 19.89 3.09
CA LEU A 76 10.80 20.42 4.40
C LEU A 76 12.06 20.84 5.17
N ALA A 77 13.10 19.99 5.14
CA ALA A 77 14.38 20.31 5.77
C ALA A 77 15.01 21.58 5.17
N LYS A 78 14.97 21.72 3.84
CA LYS A 78 15.46 22.92 3.14
C LYS A 78 14.67 24.15 3.54
N GLU A 79 13.35 24.07 3.56
CA GLU A 79 12.50 25.19 3.95
C GLU A 79 12.72 25.61 5.40
N ARG A 80 12.86 24.65 6.31
CA ARG A 80 13.18 24.91 7.71
C ARG A 80 14.51 25.63 7.86
N GLN A 81 15.51 25.22 7.07
CA GLN A 81 16.81 25.90 7.07
C GLN A 81 16.69 27.33 6.54
N MET A 82 15.93 27.53 5.47
CA MET A 82 15.65 28.86 4.94
C MET A 82 14.96 29.76 5.96
N VAL A 83 13.97 29.23 6.67
CA VAL A 83 13.27 29.96 7.73
C VAL A 83 14.24 30.35 8.85
N THR A 84 15.10 29.42 9.27
CA THR A 84 16.13 29.68 10.28
C THR A 84 17.08 30.80 9.83
N ASP A 85 17.56 30.71 8.60
CA ASP A 85 18.48 31.70 8.01
C ASP A 85 17.82 33.08 7.92
N LEU A 86 16.56 33.13 7.49
CA LEU A 86 15.80 34.40 7.43
C LEU A 86 15.54 35.00 8.82
N CYS A 87 15.27 34.16 9.80
CA CYS A 87 15.12 34.59 11.20
C CYS A 87 16.42 35.20 11.72
N GLU A 88 17.56 34.58 11.44
CA GLU A 88 18.87 35.11 11.80
C GLU A 88 19.16 36.44 11.11
N GLU A 89 18.92 36.56 9.81
CA GLU A 89 19.06 37.79 9.06
C GLU A 89 18.17 38.92 9.60
N LEU A 90 16.92 38.58 9.92
CA LEU A 90 15.97 39.50 10.50
C LEU A 90 16.45 39.99 11.86
N HIS A 91 16.96 39.09 12.68
CA HIS A 91 17.50 39.42 14.00
C HIS A 91 18.69 40.37 13.88
N LYS A 92 19.64 40.08 12.96
CA LYS A 92 20.77 40.95 12.68
C LYS A 92 20.34 42.31 12.16
N ALA A 93 19.35 42.37 11.28
CA ALA A 93 18.80 43.62 10.76
C ALA A 93 18.16 44.46 11.88
N LYS A 94 17.43 43.84 12.77
CA LYS A 94 16.82 44.50 13.95
C LYS A 94 17.88 45.05 14.90
N GLU A 95 18.95 44.28 15.16
CA GLU A 95 20.07 44.72 15.98
C GLU A 95 20.76 45.91 15.33
N ALA A 96 21.04 45.85 14.04
CA ALA A 96 21.66 46.95 13.29
C ALA A 96 20.78 48.22 13.33
N THR A 97 19.48 48.06 13.15
CA THR A 97 18.52 49.16 13.24
C THR A 97 18.49 49.77 14.64
N GLN A 98 18.54 48.96 15.67
CA GLN A 98 18.55 49.41 17.06
C GLN A 98 19.86 50.19 17.37
N LEU A 99 21.00 49.68 16.92
CA LEU A 99 22.29 50.37 17.07
C LEU A 99 22.29 51.72 16.36
N LEU A 100 21.73 51.78 15.15
CA LEU A 100 21.60 53.04 14.42
C LEU A 100 20.71 54.04 15.13
N LYS A 101 19.59 53.60 15.69
CA LYS A 101 18.68 54.44 16.49
C LYS A 101 19.38 54.96 17.73
N GLU A 102 20.10 54.10 18.45
CA GLU A 102 20.84 54.49 19.65
C GLU A 102 21.96 55.49 19.31
N ALA A 103 22.69 55.26 18.22
CA ALA A 103 23.73 56.18 17.74
C ALA A 103 23.14 57.56 17.36
N ALA A 104 22.02 57.52 16.60
CA ALA A 104 21.33 58.77 16.22
C ALA A 104 20.80 59.53 17.42
N GLU A 105 20.25 58.85 18.41
CA GLU A 105 19.77 59.46 19.64
C GLU A 105 20.92 60.04 20.47
N ALA A 106 22.03 59.32 20.57
CA ALA A 106 23.22 59.79 21.28
C ALA A 106 23.81 61.06 20.59
N GLU A 107 23.89 61.06 19.27
CA GLU A 107 24.33 62.18 18.48
C GLU A 107 23.41 63.38 18.66
N LYS A 108 22.11 63.17 18.61
CA LYS A 108 21.11 64.21 18.84
C LYS A 108 21.23 64.81 20.25
N GLN A 109 21.41 64.00 21.26
CA GLN A 109 21.64 64.47 22.62
C GLN A 109 22.94 65.24 22.76
N ALA A 110 24.02 64.81 22.09
CA ALA A 110 25.27 65.51 22.08
C ALA A 110 25.16 66.91 21.45
N VAL A 111 24.47 67.00 20.32
CA VAL A 111 24.21 68.28 19.63
C VAL A 111 23.36 69.18 20.49
N TYR A 112 22.33 68.65 21.12
CA TYR A 112 21.49 69.41 22.05
C TYR A 112 22.28 69.93 23.26
N ALA A 113 23.11 69.11 23.84
CA ALA A 113 23.95 69.48 24.97
C ALA A 113 24.96 70.62 24.59
N LEU A 114 25.55 70.51 23.38
CA LEU A 114 26.43 71.57 22.86
C LEU A 114 25.66 72.88 22.60
N GLY A 115 24.45 72.81 22.06
CA GLY A 115 23.58 73.96 21.84
C GLY A 115 23.17 74.63 23.13
N VAL A 116 22.88 73.87 24.18
CA VAL A 116 22.59 74.45 25.50
C VAL A 116 23.82 75.11 26.13
N LYS A 117 25.00 74.53 25.94
CA LYS A 117 26.26 75.13 26.44
C LYS A 117 26.64 76.43 25.75
N GLU A 118 26.32 76.57 24.48
CA GLU A 118 26.59 77.76 23.69
C GLU A 118 25.65 78.93 23.98
N THR A 119 24.51 78.62 24.51
CA THR A 119 23.52 79.61 24.94
C THR A 119 23.74 80.02 26.40
#